data_a9b5945fa36efabf528ea51453678a3e
#
_entry.id   a9b5945fa36efabf528ea51453678a3e
#
_cell.length_a   1.000
_cell.length_b   1.000
_cell.length_c   1.000
_cell.angle_alpha   90.00
_cell.angle_beta   90.00
_cell.angle_gamma   90.00
#
_symmetry.space_group_name_H-M   'P 1'
#
loop_
_entity.id
_entity.type
_entity.pdbx_description
1 polymer ?
#
loop_
_entity_poly.entity_id
_entity_poly.type
_entity_poly.pdbx_seq_one_letter_code
_entity_poly.pdbx_strand_id
1 'polypeptide(L)'
;MNDKEHFFKDEYEKLIKSLLFSEPPLEYFDIPEMWQAVLDINKEKRAFGDENTEISMLSKMYIIEYFYFSAAVGHSEAYLKIQMIFQGLLTNIANTAFSIYKLAFDGLSYQAKVLIRSLYELCMTLLNVMIDKEKRKALFESASKENEYEVWKRHFSARKLKATLLAYEKKLGGDFSEDWHERTYRHLSAYVHNDFVNFYFGSMSNPTSDNEELKINYAGNFADRVDNLLEEMNAILFYTGMNFLKMLVDDDLNIKKEHLCTNDSSDSTNKDFWNQASFLELWNRACYIKLLNIQGISI
;
A
#
# COMPACT_ATOMS: atom_id res chain seq x y z
N MET A 1 -1.52 24.94 31.25
CA MET A 1 -0.37 24.07 30.94
C MET A 1 -0.72 22.68 31.44
N ASN A 2 -0.60 21.68 30.58
CA ASN A 2 -1.04 20.31 30.88
C ASN A 2 0.07 19.60 31.69
N ASP A 3 -0.26 18.71 32.63
CA ASP A 3 0.72 17.98 33.48
C ASP A 3 1.82 17.27 32.66
N LYS A 4 1.51 16.89 31.42
CA LYS A 4 2.49 16.28 30.48
C LYS A 4 3.55 17.26 29.99
N GLU A 5 3.23 18.53 29.81
CA GLU A 5 4.19 19.57 29.37
C GLU A 5 5.21 19.84 30.48
N HIS A 6 4.76 19.84 31.75
CA HIS A 6 5.66 19.94 32.90
C HIS A 6 6.66 18.78 32.97
N PHE A 7 6.18 17.56 32.73
CA PHE A 7 7.06 16.38 32.75
C PHE A 7 8.23 16.50 31.76
N PHE A 8 7.94 16.84 30.49
CA PHE A 8 8.99 16.96 29.47
C PHE A 8 9.95 18.13 29.76
N LYS A 9 9.46 19.24 30.28
CA LYS A 9 10.29 20.38 30.69
C LYS A 9 11.23 20.01 31.83
N ASP A 10 10.73 19.33 32.85
CA ASP A 10 11.51 18.88 34.00
C ASP A 10 12.60 17.88 33.59
N GLU A 11 12.29 16.96 32.69
CA GLU A 11 13.29 16.01 32.17
C GLU A 11 14.34 16.69 31.29
N TYR A 12 13.96 17.67 30.48
CA TYR A 12 14.89 18.48 29.71
C TYR A 12 15.87 19.24 30.62
N GLU A 13 15.38 19.91 31.67
CA GLU A 13 16.21 20.64 32.64
C GLU A 13 17.16 19.69 33.38
N LYS A 14 16.70 18.50 33.77
CA LYS A 14 17.56 17.46 34.38
C LYS A 14 18.67 17.04 33.42
N LEU A 15 18.34 16.81 32.14
CA LEU A 15 19.31 16.42 31.13
C LEU A 15 20.38 17.48 30.94
N ILE A 16 20.00 18.75 30.80
CA ILE A 16 20.93 19.86 30.66
C ILE A 16 21.85 19.98 31.86
N LYS A 17 21.32 19.85 33.07
CA LYS A 17 22.14 19.84 34.31
C LYS A 17 23.09 18.65 34.35
N SER A 18 22.70 17.50 33.86
CA SER A 18 23.53 16.28 33.83
C SER A 18 24.69 16.36 32.84
N LEU A 19 24.54 17.14 31.77
CA LEU A 19 25.56 17.32 30.73
C LEU A 19 26.60 18.41 31.05
N LEU A 20 26.53 18.99 32.26
CA LEU A 20 27.48 20.00 32.77
C LEU A 20 27.58 21.24 31.87
N PHE A 21 26.57 21.60 31.13
CA PHE A 21 26.52 22.86 30.41
C PHE A 21 26.19 23.99 31.36
N SER A 22 26.96 25.08 31.28
CA SER A 22 26.70 26.29 32.05
C SER A 22 25.43 27.02 31.59
N GLU A 23 25.14 26.91 30.33
CA GLU A 23 23.91 27.38 29.66
C GLU A 23 23.36 26.30 28.73
N PRO A 24 22.06 26.10 28.68
CA PRO A 24 21.47 25.14 27.74
C PRO A 24 21.77 25.63 26.30
N PRO A 25 22.17 24.69 25.40
CA PRO A 25 22.50 25.05 24.01
C PRO A 25 21.26 25.53 23.23
N LEU A 26 20.07 25.25 23.74
CA LEU A 26 18.80 25.65 23.19
C LEU A 26 17.85 25.99 24.32
N GLU A 27 16.97 26.97 24.10
CA GLU A 27 15.84 27.21 25.01
C GLU A 27 14.91 25.98 25.03
N TYR A 28 14.13 25.84 26.11
CA TYR A 28 13.12 24.78 26.16
C TYR A 28 12.14 24.91 25.00
N PHE A 29 11.96 23.83 24.28
CA PHE A 29 11.04 23.79 23.14
C PHE A 29 9.59 23.70 23.59
N ASP A 30 8.75 24.58 23.08
CA ASP A 30 7.31 24.36 23.13
C ASP A 30 6.96 23.30 22.07
N ILE A 31 6.80 22.05 22.52
CA ILE A 31 6.51 20.92 21.64
C ILE A 31 5.21 21.14 20.83
N PRO A 32 4.10 21.60 21.41
CA PRO A 32 2.90 21.95 20.66
C PRO A 32 3.13 22.98 19.55
N GLU A 33 3.84 24.06 19.83
CA GLU A 33 4.14 25.09 18.84
C GLU A 33 5.04 24.56 17.71
N MET A 34 6.09 23.84 18.06
CA MET A 34 6.98 23.21 17.08
C MET A 34 6.24 22.19 16.22
N TRP A 35 5.35 21.40 16.83
CA TRP A 35 4.54 20.44 16.08
C TRP A 35 3.58 21.15 15.13
N GLN A 36 2.97 22.24 15.57
CA GLN A 36 2.11 23.07 14.71
C GLN A 36 2.90 23.65 13.52
N ALA A 37 4.11 24.11 13.73
CA ALA A 37 4.98 24.59 12.64
C ALA A 37 5.27 23.49 11.61
N VAL A 38 5.52 22.24 12.04
CA VAL A 38 5.68 21.09 11.13
C VAL A 38 4.42 20.84 10.33
N LEU A 39 3.24 20.90 10.98
CA LEU A 39 1.95 20.71 10.29
C LEU A 39 1.68 21.82 9.27
N ASP A 40 2.03 23.06 9.58
CA ASP A 40 1.86 24.21 8.67
C ASP A 40 2.76 24.07 7.44
N ILE A 41 4.03 23.68 7.61
CA ILE A 41 4.93 23.37 6.50
C ILE A 41 4.36 22.24 5.62
N ASN A 42 3.86 21.17 6.21
CA ASN A 42 3.26 20.07 5.47
C ASN A 42 1.99 20.52 4.73
N LYS A 43 1.16 21.36 5.37
CA LYS A 43 -0.05 21.93 4.77
C LYS A 43 0.24 22.81 3.55
N GLU A 44 1.27 23.64 3.62
CA GLU A 44 1.72 24.44 2.48
C GLU A 44 2.14 23.56 1.30
N LYS A 45 2.89 22.50 1.56
CA LYS A 45 3.34 21.56 0.52
C LYS A 45 2.18 20.75 -0.08
N ARG A 46 1.20 20.40 0.75
CA ARG A 46 -0.01 19.69 0.35
C ARG A 46 -0.90 20.51 -0.58
N ALA A 47 -0.91 21.84 -0.44
CA ALA A 47 -1.76 22.72 -1.25
C ALA A 47 -1.44 22.69 -2.75
N PHE A 48 -0.30 22.14 -3.16
CA PHE A 48 0.11 22.03 -4.57
C PHE A 48 -0.34 20.73 -5.27
N GLY A 49 -0.91 19.76 -4.56
CA GLY A 49 -1.45 18.53 -5.14
C GLY A 49 -2.89 18.73 -5.63
N ASP A 50 -3.16 18.53 -6.93
CA ASP A 50 -4.52 18.48 -7.43
C ASP A 50 -5.14 17.09 -7.17
N GLU A 51 -6.04 17.02 -6.19
CA GLU A 51 -6.77 15.80 -5.85
C GLU A 51 -7.86 15.43 -6.89
N ASN A 52 -8.02 16.22 -7.95
CA ASN A 52 -9.04 16.03 -8.98
C ASN A 52 -8.47 15.54 -10.30
N THR A 53 -7.20 15.15 -10.36
CA THR A 53 -6.63 14.53 -11.55
C THR A 53 -7.34 13.20 -11.85
N GLU A 54 -7.36 12.79 -13.11
CA GLU A 54 -7.95 11.51 -13.54
C GLU A 54 -7.30 10.32 -12.82
N ILE A 55 -5.98 10.38 -12.61
CA ILE A 55 -5.19 9.37 -11.89
C ILE A 55 -5.61 9.33 -10.42
N SER A 56 -5.78 10.49 -9.78
CA SER A 56 -6.23 10.60 -8.40
C SER A 56 -7.64 10.04 -8.22
N MET A 57 -8.56 10.38 -9.13
CA MET A 57 -9.92 9.84 -9.11
C MET A 57 -9.94 8.31 -9.28
N LEU A 58 -9.15 7.79 -10.20
CA LEU A 58 -9.00 6.34 -10.40
C LEU A 58 -8.43 5.66 -9.16
N SER A 59 -7.45 6.27 -8.51
CA SER A 59 -6.89 5.77 -7.24
C SER A 59 -7.93 5.65 -6.13
N LYS A 60 -8.78 6.69 -5.97
CA LYS A 60 -9.90 6.67 -5.02
C LYS A 60 -10.87 5.52 -5.33
N MET A 61 -11.17 5.30 -6.61
CA MET A 61 -12.06 4.22 -7.04
C MET A 61 -11.48 2.84 -6.75
N TYR A 62 -10.19 2.61 -6.99
CA TYR A 62 -9.52 1.36 -6.60
C TYR A 62 -9.52 1.14 -5.09
N ILE A 63 -9.26 2.17 -4.30
CA ILE A 63 -9.31 2.08 -2.84
C ILE A 63 -10.71 1.65 -2.38
N ILE A 64 -11.76 2.28 -2.92
CA ILE A 64 -13.16 1.95 -2.61
C ILE A 64 -13.49 0.51 -3.04
N GLU A 65 -13.03 0.07 -4.21
CA GLU A 65 -13.20 -1.29 -4.70
C GLU A 65 -12.68 -2.32 -3.70
N TYR A 66 -11.46 -2.16 -3.21
CA TYR A 66 -10.87 -3.11 -2.25
C TYR A 66 -11.53 -3.03 -0.87
N PHE A 67 -12.03 -1.89 -0.44
CA PHE A 67 -12.88 -1.80 0.75
C PHE A 67 -14.18 -2.59 0.55
N TYR A 68 -14.81 -2.51 -0.61
CA TYR A 68 -16.01 -3.27 -0.90
C TYR A 68 -15.73 -4.77 -1.01
N PHE A 69 -14.62 -5.19 -1.62
CA PHE A 69 -14.22 -6.60 -1.59
C PHE A 69 -14.01 -7.09 -0.17
N SER A 70 -13.35 -6.31 0.69
CA SER A 70 -13.17 -6.67 2.10
C SER A 70 -14.51 -6.78 2.84
N ALA A 71 -15.41 -5.83 2.66
CA ALA A 71 -16.74 -5.83 3.28
C ALA A 71 -17.64 -6.96 2.76
N ALA A 72 -17.42 -7.40 1.53
CA ALA A 72 -18.18 -8.47 0.90
C ALA A 72 -17.85 -9.88 1.44
N VAL A 73 -16.71 -10.04 2.12
CA VAL A 73 -16.32 -11.33 2.70
C VAL A 73 -17.18 -11.62 3.92
N GLY A 74 -18.09 -12.58 3.76
CA GLY A 74 -18.96 -13.06 4.84
C GLY A 74 -18.24 -14.04 5.77
N HIS A 75 -18.86 -14.34 6.90
CA HIS A 75 -18.34 -15.32 7.87
C HIS A 75 -19.30 -16.50 7.99
N SER A 76 -18.79 -17.71 7.82
CA SER A 76 -19.54 -18.95 8.07
C SER A 76 -18.66 -19.98 8.77
N GLU A 77 -19.26 -20.87 9.56
CA GLU A 77 -18.50 -21.92 10.26
C GLU A 77 -17.72 -22.81 9.28
N ALA A 78 -18.28 -23.10 8.11
CA ALA A 78 -17.66 -23.97 7.11
C ALA A 78 -16.39 -23.39 6.48
N TYR A 79 -16.33 -22.07 6.30
CA TYR A 79 -15.24 -21.40 5.57
C TYR A 79 -14.52 -20.34 6.38
N LEU A 80 -14.77 -20.23 7.68
CA LEU A 80 -14.29 -19.15 8.54
C LEU A 80 -12.79 -18.87 8.37
N LYS A 81 -11.94 -19.89 8.35
CA LYS A 81 -10.48 -19.74 8.19
C LYS A 81 -10.10 -19.11 6.85
N ILE A 82 -10.76 -19.53 5.78
CA ILE A 82 -10.54 -18.98 4.43
C ILE A 82 -10.98 -17.51 4.42
N GLN A 83 -12.18 -17.25 4.91
CA GLN A 83 -12.77 -15.91 4.95
C GLN A 83 -11.92 -14.94 5.78
N MET A 84 -11.41 -15.35 6.93
CA MET A 84 -10.50 -14.52 7.74
C MET A 84 -9.21 -14.14 7.00
N ILE A 85 -8.60 -15.09 6.25
CA ILE A 85 -7.41 -14.81 5.44
C ILE A 85 -7.73 -13.76 4.38
N PHE A 86 -8.79 -13.97 3.59
CA PHE A 86 -9.13 -13.07 2.49
C PHE A 86 -9.59 -11.71 2.99
N GLN A 87 -10.42 -11.65 4.01
CA GLN A 87 -10.82 -10.38 4.61
C GLN A 87 -9.62 -9.60 5.13
N GLY A 88 -8.71 -10.26 5.86
CA GLY A 88 -7.50 -9.64 6.37
C GLY A 88 -6.60 -9.10 5.26
N LEU A 89 -6.37 -9.87 4.19
CA LEU A 89 -5.56 -9.43 3.05
C LEU A 89 -6.21 -8.26 2.29
N LEU A 90 -7.50 -8.36 1.95
CA LEU A 90 -8.23 -7.31 1.24
C LEU A 90 -8.31 -6.02 2.04
N THR A 91 -8.57 -6.11 3.36
CA THR A 91 -8.56 -4.95 4.27
C THR A 91 -7.17 -4.30 4.31
N ASN A 92 -6.11 -5.10 4.43
CA ASN A 92 -4.75 -4.56 4.47
C ASN A 92 -4.34 -3.93 3.13
N ILE A 93 -4.76 -4.50 2.00
CA ILE A 93 -4.55 -3.90 0.67
C ILE A 93 -5.23 -2.53 0.61
N ALA A 94 -6.53 -2.45 0.97
CA ALA A 94 -7.28 -1.21 0.97
C ALA A 94 -6.67 -0.14 1.88
N ASN A 95 -6.32 -0.51 3.12
CA ASN A 95 -5.71 0.40 4.08
C ASN A 95 -4.32 0.88 3.64
N THR A 96 -3.52 0.00 3.04
CA THR A 96 -2.19 0.35 2.53
C THR A 96 -2.31 1.29 1.34
N ALA A 97 -3.22 1.01 0.39
CA ALA A 97 -3.49 1.89 -0.75
C ALA A 97 -4.00 3.27 -0.30
N PHE A 98 -4.91 3.31 0.68
CA PHE A 98 -5.37 4.56 1.29
C PHE A 98 -4.22 5.34 1.94
N SER A 99 -3.33 4.66 2.65
CA SER A 99 -2.17 5.29 3.29
C SER A 99 -1.18 5.84 2.25
N ILE A 100 -0.93 5.11 1.16
CA ILE A 100 -0.11 5.58 0.04
C ILE A 100 -0.71 6.86 -0.55
N TYR A 101 -2.02 6.85 -0.84
CA TYR A 101 -2.74 8.00 -1.35
C TYR A 101 -2.56 9.24 -0.45
N LYS A 102 -2.78 9.08 0.86
CA LYS A 102 -2.62 10.15 1.84
C LYS A 102 -1.19 10.68 1.89
N LEU A 103 -0.20 9.79 1.99
CA LEU A 103 1.21 10.17 2.05
C LEU A 103 1.69 10.86 0.76
N ALA A 104 1.19 10.42 -0.40
CA ALA A 104 1.51 11.06 -1.68
C ALA A 104 1.07 12.52 -1.68
N PHE A 105 -0.18 12.81 -1.29
CA PHE A 105 -0.69 14.18 -1.20
C PHE A 105 -0.11 15.00 -0.04
N ASP A 106 0.35 14.34 1.02
CA ASP A 106 1.09 15.00 2.10
C ASP A 106 2.58 15.25 1.73
N GLY A 107 2.99 14.93 0.48
CA GLY A 107 4.35 15.13 -0.03
C GLY A 107 5.38 14.15 0.54
N LEU A 108 4.94 13.09 1.20
CA LEU A 108 5.79 12.07 1.82
C LEU A 108 6.11 10.94 0.82
N SER A 109 6.66 11.32 -0.34
CA SER A 109 6.84 10.45 -1.51
C SER A 109 7.72 9.23 -1.23
N TYR A 110 8.78 9.38 -0.42
CA TYR A 110 9.64 8.25 -0.06
C TYR A 110 8.88 7.21 0.77
N GLN A 111 8.13 7.67 1.78
CA GLN A 111 7.32 6.81 2.64
C GLN A 111 6.20 6.12 1.85
N ALA A 112 5.58 6.84 0.92
CA ALA A 112 4.60 6.29 0.00
C ALA A 112 5.21 5.15 -0.83
N LYS A 113 6.41 5.32 -1.40
CA LYS A 113 7.10 4.26 -2.17
C LYS A 113 7.45 3.02 -1.34
N VAL A 114 7.87 3.19 -0.11
CA VAL A 114 8.06 2.06 0.82
C VAL A 114 6.76 1.28 1.01
N LEU A 115 5.62 1.98 1.15
CA LEU A 115 4.31 1.34 1.26
C LEU A 115 3.83 0.72 -0.05
N ILE A 116 4.18 1.27 -1.23
CA ILE A 116 3.87 0.65 -2.52
C ILE A 116 4.53 -0.73 -2.61
N ARG A 117 5.75 -0.88 -2.08
CA ARG A 117 6.39 -2.19 -1.97
C ARG A 117 5.58 -3.16 -1.09
N SER A 118 5.13 -2.71 0.07
CA SER A 118 4.29 -3.52 0.95
C SER A 118 2.95 -3.88 0.29
N LEU A 119 2.35 -2.94 -0.44
CA LEU A 119 1.14 -3.18 -1.23
C LEU A 119 1.36 -4.28 -2.27
N TYR A 120 2.45 -4.20 -3.03
CA TYR A 120 2.81 -5.22 -4.02
C TYR A 120 2.92 -6.61 -3.36
N GLU A 121 3.60 -6.72 -2.23
CA GLU A 121 3.76 -8.00 -1.52
C GLU A 121 2.42 -8.54 -0.99
N LEU A 122 1.54 -7.68 -0.46
CA LEU A 122 0.18 -8.05 -0.04
C LEU A 122 -0.65 -8.56 -1.22
N CYS A 123 -0.61 -7.86 -2.34
CA CYS A 123 -1.31 -8.24 -3.57
C CYS A 123 -0.81 -9.58 -4.11
N MET A 124 0.51 -9.78 -4.17
CA MET A 124 1.09 -11.06 -4.57
C MET A 124 0.72 -12.18 -3.60
N THR A 125 0.65 -11.89 -2.30
CA THR A 125 0.21 -12.87 -1.29
C THR A 125 -1.25 -13.24 -1.50
N LEU A 126 -2.14 -12.28 -1.75
CA LEU A 126 -3.55 -12.53 -2.05
C LEU A 126 -3.71 -13.50 -3.23
N LEU A 127 -3.05 -13.23 -4.36
CA LEU A 127 -3.12 -14.10 -5.54
C LEU A 127 -2.50 -15.49 -5.28
N ASN A 128 -1.41 -15.55 -4.54
CA ASN A 128 -0.77 -16.82 -4.20
C ASN A 128 -1.63 -17.72 -3.31
N VAL A 129 -2.35 -17.17 -2.34
CA VAL A 129 -3.27 -17.96 -1.50
C VAL A 129 -4.52 -18.37 -2.23
N MET A 130 -4.89 -17.76 -3.35
CA MET A 130 -5.88 -18.27 -4.29
C MET A 130 -5.40 -19.55 -4.96
N ILE A 131 -4.17 -19.55 -5.45
CA ILE A 131 -3.59 -20.63 -6.25
C ILE A 131 -3.20 -21.84 -5.38
N ASP A 132 -2.56 -21.58 -4.23
CA ASP A 132 -1.83 -22.59 -3.45
C ASP A 132 -2.46 -22.81 -2.06
N LYS A 133 -3.08 -24.00 -1.90
CA LYS A 133 -3.71 -24.42 -0.65
C LYS A 133 -2.72 -24.52 0.52
N GLU A 134 -1.48 -24.95 0.25
CA GLU A 134 -0.47 -25.09 1.31
C GLU A 134 -0.01 -23.71 1.80
N LYS A 135 0.09 -22.72 0.92
CA LYS A 135 0.35 -21.34 1.33
C LYS A 135 -0.79 -20.76 2.18
N ARG A 136 -2.07 -21.02 1.81
CA ARG A 136 -3.20 -20.61 2.65
C ARG A 136 -3.10 -21.19 4.06
N LYS A 137 -2.82 -22.49 4.14
CA LYS A 137 -2.66 -23.18 5.41
C LYS A 137 -1.48 -22.59 6.20
N ALA A 138 -0.34 -22.39 5.55
CA ALA A 138 0.85 -21.82 6.18
C ALA A 138 0.60 -20.40 6.72
N LEU A 139 -0.11 -19.55 5.97
CA LEU A 139 -0.46 -18.19 6.41
C LEU A 139 -1.35 -18.20 7.66
N PHE A 140 -2.35 -19.06 7.69
CA PHE A 140 -3.22 -19.17 8.85
C PHE A 140 -2.50 -19.72 10.09
N GLU A 141 -1.66 -20.74 9.90
CA GLU A 141 -0.92 -21.37 10.99
C GLU A 141 0.25 -20.51 11.50
N SER A 142 0.78 -19.57 10.72
CA SER A 142 1.88 -18.70 11.13
C SER A 142 1.50 -17.82 12.33
N ALA A 143 0.23 -17.45 12.45
CA ALA A 143 -0.29 -16.65 13.56
C ALA A 143 -0.16 -17.33 14.94
N SER A 144 0.11 -18.63 14.98
CA SER A 144 0.20 -19.43 16.22
C SER A 144 1.57 -20.05 16.49
N LYS A 145 2.58 -19.79 15.63
CA LYS A 145 3.90 -20.44 15.72
C LYS A 145 5.01 -19.47 16.12
N GLU A 146 5.91 -19.94 16.98
CA GLU A 146 7.09 -19.19 17.43
C GLU A 146 8.09 -18.83 16.29
N ASN A 147 7.84 -19.26 15.05
CA ASN A 147 8.79 -19.14 13.94
C ASN A 147 8.17 -18.53 12.67
N GLU A 148 7.51 -17.39 12.83
CA GLU A 148 6.86 -16.65 11.73
C GLU A 148 7.81 -16.35 10.55
N TYR A 149 9.06 -16.00 10.86
CA TYR A 149 10.09 -15.69 9.85
C TYR A 149 10.42 -16.88 8.96
N GLU A 150 10.54 -18.07 9.51
CA GLU A 150 10.83 -19.29 8.73
C GLU A 150 9.66 -19.70 7.84
N VAL A 151 8.43 -19.52 8.33
CA VAL A 151 7.20 -19.74 7.53
C VAL A 151 7.16 -18.73 6.38
N TRP A 152 7.40 -17.45 6.67
CA TRP A 152 7.46 -16.41 5.65
C TRP A 152 8.53 -16.72 4.60
N LYS A 153 9.76 -17.01 5.01
CA LYS A 153 10.88 -17.32 4.11
C LYS A 153 10.59 -18.53 3.23
N ARG A 154 9.93 -19.54 3.78
CA ARG A 154 9.60 -20.78 3.07
C ARG A 154 8.49 -20.60 2.04
N HIS A 155 7.46 -19.80 2.34
CA HIS A 155 6.24 -19.74 1.55
C HIS A 155 6.01 -18.40 0.87
N PHE A 156 6.41 -17.28 1.48
CA PHE A 156 6.02 -15.92 1.12
C PHE A 156 7.18 -15.00 0.73
N SER A 157 8.42 -15.51 0.62
CA SER A 157 9.48 -14.68 0.06
C SER A 157 9.13 -14.26 -1.37
N ALA A 158 9.53 -13.06 -1.77
CA ALA A 158 9.17 -12.47 -3.08
C ALA A 158 9.46 -13.42 -4.26
N ARG A 159 10.57 -14.15 -4.21
CA ARG A 159 10.90 -15.17 -5.22
C ARG A 159 9.87 -16.30 -5.28
N LYS A 160 9.35 -16.75 -4.14
CA LYS A 160 8.35 -17.82 -4.05
C LYS A 160 6.98 -17.34 -4.51
N LEU A 161 6.60 -16.13 -4.15
CA LEU A 161 5.35 -15.52 -4.59
C LEU A 161 5.34 -15.36 -6.11
N LYS A 162 6.43 -14.80 -6.68
CA LYS A 162 6.59 -14.63 -8.14
C LYS A 162 6.54 -15.99 -8.86
N ALA A 163 7.29 -16.97 -8.40
CA ALA A 163 7.38 -18.28 -9.06
C ALA A 163 6.01 -18.99 -9.15
N THR A 164 5.19 -18.96 -8.09
CA THR A 164 3.87 -19.58 -8.08
C THR A 164 2.92 -18.88 -9.06
N LEU A 165 2.96 -17.55 -9.08
CA LEU A 165 2.09 -16.76 -9.95
C LEU A 165 2.44 -16.96 -11.43
N LEU A 166 3.72 -16.88 -11.78
CA LEU A 166 4.20 -17.13 -13.14
C LEU A 166 3.88 -18.54 -13.63
N ALA A 167 3.97 -19.56 -12.75
CA ALA A 167 3.57 -20.92 -13.11
C ALA A 167 2.06 -21.01 -13.43
N TYR A 168 1.23 -20.30 -12.67
CA TYR A 168 -0.19 -20.22 -12.92
C TYR A 168 -0.52 -19.49 -14.24
N GLU A 169 0.08 -18.32 -14.46
CA GLU A 169 -0.13 -17.56 -15.70
C GLU A 169 0.31 -18.33 -16.95
N LYS A 170 1.46 -18.99 -16.89
CA LYS A 170 1.95 -19.84 -17.98
C LYS A 170 0.96 -20.98 -18.31
N LYS A 171 0.31 -21.57 -17.29
CA LYS A 171 -0.75 -22.57 -17.49
C LYS A 171 -1.93 -21.98 -18.26
N LEU A 172 -2.23 -20.70 -18.08
CA LEU A 172 -3.28 -19.98 -18.80
C LEU A 172 -2.87 -19.44 -20.18
N GLY A 173 -1.64 -19.74 -20.63
CA GLY A 173 -1.11 -19.27 -21.91
C GLY A 173 -0.65 -17.81 -21.92
N GLY A 174 -0.45 -17.21 -20.75
CA GLY A 174 0.07 -15.84 -20.58
C GLY A 174 1.58 -15.84 -20.35
N ASP A 175 2.26 -14.89 -20.96
CA ASP A 175 3.72 -14.71 -20.82
C ASP A 175 4.10 -13.28 -20.43
N PHE A 176 3.09 -12.44 -20.13
CA PHE A 176 3.25 -10.99 -20.04
C PHE A 176 3.79 -10.46 -18.71
N SER A 177 3.70 -11.24 -17.63
CA SER A 177 3.91 -10.65 -16.31
C SER A 177 5.32 -10.80 -15.77
N GLU A 178 6.16 -11.69 -16.33
CA GLU A 178 7.49 -11.96 -15.75
C GLU A 178 8.36 -10.71 -15.75
N ASP A 179 8.43 -10.00 -16.86
CA ASP A 179 9.22 -8.78 -17.00
C ASP A 179 8.64 -7.63 -16.15
N TRP A 180 7.32 -7.51 -16.09
CA TRP A 180 6.65 -6.54 -15.22
C TRP A 180 6.95 -6.81 -13.74
N HIS A 181 6.83 -8.05 -13.26
CA HIS A 181 7.15 -8.43 -11.90
C HIS A 181 8.61 -8.18 -11.56
N GLU A 182 9.55 -8.51 -12.46
CA GLU A 182 10.97 -8.30 -12.24
C GLU A 182 11.30 -6.81 -12.13
N ARG A 183 10.79 -6.00 -13.06
CA ARG A 183 11.00 -4.55 -13.06
C ARG A 183 10.39 -3.90 -11.83
N THR A 184 9.12 -4.18 -11.54
CA THR A 184 8.40 -3.63 -10.39
C THR A 184 9.09 -4.00 -9.09
N TYR A 185 9.42 -5.29 -8.89
CA TYR A 185 10.08 -5.74 -7.68
C TYR A 185 11.46 -5.09 -7.49
N ARG A 186 12.27 -5.02 -8.56
CA ARG A 186 13.60 -4.40 -8.51
C ARG A 186 13.50 -2.91 -8.19
N HIS A 187 12.60 -2.21 -8.85
CA HIS A 187 12.36 -0.79 -8.64
C HIS A 187 11.95 -0.51 -7.17
N LEU A 188 10.92 -1.20 -6.69
CA LEU A 188 10.44 -1.02 -5.32
C LEU A 188 11.44 -1.47 -4.26
N SER A 189 12.28 -2.47 -4.54
CA SER A 189 13.31 -2.93 -3.61
C SER A 189 14.39 -1.89 -3.34
N ALA A 190 14.73 -1.07 -4.33
CA ALA A 190 15.72 -0.02 -4.20
C ALA A 190 15.33 0.99 -3.10
N TYR A 191 14.04 1.28 -2.92
CA TYR A 191 13.58 2.20 -1.86
C TYR A 191 13.65 1.58 -0.46
N VAL A 192 13.35 0.29 -0.33
CA VAL A 192 13.38 -0.40 0.97
C VAL A 192 14.82 -0.65 1.45
N HIS A 193 15.76 -0.87 0.53
CA HIS A 193 17.16 -1.11 0.86
C HIS A 193 18.00 0.16 1.01
N ASN A 194 17.36 1.33 1.11
CA ASN A 194 18.03 2.61 1.31
C ASN A 194 19.16 2.83 0.30
N ASP A 195 18.91 2.57 -0.98
CA ASP A 195 19.82 2.99 -2.03
C ASP A 195 20.07 4.49 -1.90
N PHE A 196 21.33 4.89 -1.86
CA PHE A 196 21.74 6.29 -1.62
C PHE A 196 21.01 7.26 -2.55
N VAL A 197 20.84 6.90 -3.81
CA VAL A 197 20.15 7.73 -4.81
C VAL A 197 18.69 7.96 -4.42
N ASN A 198 17.98 6.90 -4.05
CA ASN A 198 16.58 7.01 -3.65
C ASN A 198 16.40 7.71 -2.30
N PHE A 199 17.30 7.45 -1.36
CA PHE A 199 17.34 8.16 -0.07
C PHE A 199 17.58 9.65 -0.27
N TYR A 200 18.59 10.01 -1.08
CA TYR A 200 18.95 11.39 -1.35
C TYR A 200 17.80 12.14 -2.05
N PHE A 201 17.24 11.59 -3.11
CA PHE A 201 16.10 12.19 -3.81
C PHE A 201 14.80 12.17 -3.01
N GLY A 202 14.68 11.29 -2.01
CA GLY A 202 13.55 11.29 -1.07
C GLY A 202 13.62 12.43 -0.05
N SER A 203 14.82 12.91 0.24
CA SER A 203 15.07 13.96 1.24
C SER A 203 15.37 15.35 0.66
N MET A 204 15.58 15.46 -0.66
CA MET A 204 15.93 16.71 -1.34
C MET A 204 14.81 17.14 -2.29
N SER A 205 14.60 18.45 -2.42
CA SER A 205 13.75 19.00 -3.47
C SER A 205 14.37 18.72 -4.83
N ASN A 206 13.53 18.39 -5.83
CA ASN A 206 14.00 18.51 -7.20
C ASN A 206 14.42 19.95 -7.46
N PRO A 207 15.59 20.21 -8.06
CA PRO A 207 15.89 21.53 -8.55
C PRO A 207 14.82 21.89 -9.58
N THR A 208 13.90 22.78 -9.21
CA THR A 208 13.04 23.44 -10.17
C THR A 208 13.95 24.29 -11.05
N SER A 209 13.76 24.24 -12.34
CA SER A 209 14.66 24.56 -13.44
C SER A 209 15.43 25.88 -13.43
N ASP A 210 15.24 26.76 -12.45
CA ASP A 210 15.82 28.09 -12.49
C ASP A 210 16.68 28.50 -11.27
N ASN A 211 16.72 27.70 -10.22
CA ASN A 211 17.62 27.92 -9.09
C ASN A 211 18.19 26.60 -8.60
N GLU A 212 19.47 26.36 -8.86
CA GLU A 212 20.23 25.14 -8.54
C GLU A 212 20.44 24.88 -7.01
N GLU A 213 19.70 25.52 -6.14
CA GLU A 213 19.79 25.27 -4.72
C GLU A 213 19.02 24.02 -4.31
N LEU A 214 19.74 22.96 -4.00
CA LEU A 214 19.22 21.78 -3.34
C LEU A 214 18.73 22.15 -1.94
N LYS A 215 17.43 22.11 -1.71
CA LYS A 215 16.82 22.36 -0.40
C LYS A 215 16.45 21.05 0.27
N ILE A 216 16.79 20.90 1.54
CA ILE A 216 16.33 19.77 2.35
C ILE A 216 14.82 19.90 2.55
N ASN A 217 14.09 18.83 2.26
CA ASN A 217 12.63 18.79 2.41
C ASN A 217 12.26 18.26 3.79
N TYR A 218 12.00 19.16 4.72
CA TYR A 218 11.36 18.80 5.97
C TYR A 218 9.85 18.65 5.76
N ALA A 219 9.26 17.67 6.42
CA ALA A 219 7.82 17.45 6.43
C ALA A 219 7.17 17.25 5.03
N GLY A 220 7.92 16.78 4.04
CA GLY A 220 7.42 16.41 2.73
C GLY A 220 8.06 17.13 1.54
N ASN A 221 7.79 16.63 0.33
CA ASN A 221 8.20 17.19 -0.96
C ASN A 221 7.02 17.85 -1.66
N PHE A 222 7.30 18.75 -2.60
CA PHE A 222 6.28 19.26 -3.49
C PHE A 222 5.70 18.15 -4.39
N ALA A 223 4.45 18.34 -4.77
CA ALA A 223 3.55 17.33 -5.33
C ALA A 223 3.84 16.83 -6.75
N ASP A 224 4.92 17.30 -7.40
CA ASP A 224 5.26 16.95 -8.80
C ASP A 224 5.47 15.43 -9.04
N ARG A 225 5.40 14.59 -8.00
CA ARG A 225 5.54 13.14 -8.11
C ARG A 225 4.30 12.36 -7.69
N VAL A 226 3.21 13.03 -7.33
CA VAL A 226 1.99 12.37 -6.86
C VAL A 226 1.45 11.44 -7.92
N ASP A 227 1.32 11.92 -9.16
CA ASP A 227 0.76 11.14 -10.26
C ASP A 227 1.58 9.87 -10.52
N ASN A 228 2.90 9.94 -10.52
CA ASN A 228 3.76 8.76 -10.70
C ASN A 228 3.56 7.72 -9.59
N LEU A 229 3.40 8.17 -8.34
CA LEU A 229 3.14 7.28 -7.21
C LEU A 229 1.78 6.60 -7.31
N LEU A 230 0.77 7.36 -7.73
CA LEU A 230 -0.58 6.85 -7.93
C LEU A 230 -0.66 5.92 -9.14
N GLU A 231 0.08 6.17 -10.22
CA GLU A 231 0.22 5.26 -11.37
C GLU A 231 0.81 3.92 -10.95
N GLU A 232 1.91 3.91 -10.20
CA GLU A 232 2.53 2.69 -9.67
C GLU A 232 1.54 1.90 -8.79
N MET A 233 0.84 2.58 -7.90
CA MET A 233 -0.19 1.98 -7.05
C MET A 233 -1.34 1.40 -7.89
N ASN A 234 -1.87 2.19 -8.82
CA ASN A 234 -3.00 1.78 -9.67
C ASN A 234 -2.64 0.58 -10.56
N ALA A 235 -1.40 0.51 -11.08
CA ALA A 235 -0.92 -0.63 -11.85
C ALA A 235 -0.96 -1.93 -11.05
N ILE A 236 -0.53 -1.88 -9.78
CA ILE A 236 -0.54 -3.03 -8.88
C ILE A 236 -1.99 -3.46 -8.56
N LEU A 237 -2.86 -2.50 -8.24
CA LEU A 237 -4.27 -2.77 -7.93
C LEU A 237 -5.04 -3.30 -9.14
N PHE A 238 -4.82 -2.71 -10.33
CA PHE A 238 -5.37 -3.19 -11.61
C PHE A 238 -4.99 -4.66 -11.86
N TYR A 239 -3.70 -4.96 -11.83
CA TYR A 239 -3.20 -6.33 -12.05
C TYR A 239 -3.83 -7.31 -11.06
N THR A 240 -3.92 -6.90 -9.81
CA THR A 240 -4.43 -7.75 -8.72
C THR A 240 -5.93 -7.99 -8.84
N GLY A 241 -6.73 -6.94 -9.04
CA GLY A 241 -8.20 -7.02 -9.18
C GLY A 241 -8.59 -7.90 -10.37
N MET A 242 -7.96 -7.67 -11.52
CA MET A 242 -8.17 -8.47 -12.73
C MET A 242 -7.90 -9.96 -12.48
N ASN A 243 -6.77 -10.32 -11.88
CA ASN A 243 -6.42 -11.71 -11.63
C ASN A 243 -7.25 -12.32 -10.50
N PHE A 244 -7.59 -11.55 -9.46
CA PHE A 244 -8.44 -12.01 -8.37
C PHE A 244 -9.81 -12.49 -8.88
N LEU A 245 -10.51 -11.66 -9.67
CA LEU A 245 -11.79 -12.05 -10.24
C LEU A 245 -11.67 -13.22 -11.24
N LYS A 246 -10.62 -13.23 -12.07
CA LYS A 246 -10.35 -14.32 -12.99
C LYS A 246 -10.14 -15.64 -12.26
N MET A 247 -9.41 -15.64 -11.15
CA MET A 247 -9.16 -16.83 -10.34
C MET A 247 -10.41 -17.36 -9.64
N LEU A 248 -11.38 -16.51 -9.28
CA LEU A 248 -12.62 -16.93 -8.66
C LEU A 248 -13.55 -17.72 -9.59
N VAL A 249 -13.39 -17.57 -10.90
CA VAL A 249 -14.13 -18.31 -11.93
C VAL A 249 -13.34 -19.47 -12.54
N ASP A 250 -12.07 -19.63 -12.16
CA ASP A 250 -11.23 -20.74 -12.62
C ASP A 250 -11.62 -22.04 -11.91
N ASP A 251 -12.11 -23.03 -12.65
CA ASP A 251 -12.57 -24.31 -12.13
C ASP A 251 -11.45 -25.19 -11.55
N ASP A 252 -10.22 -24.96 -11.96
CA ASP A 252 -9.05 -25.68 -11.44
C ASP A 252 -8.62 -25.20 -10.06
N LEU A 253 -9.11 -24.04 -9.59
CA LEU A 253 -8.79 -23.53 -8.27
C LEU A 253 -9.83 -23.93 -7.23
N ASN A 254 -9.33 -24.20 -6.02
CA ASN A 254 -10.16 -24.66 -4.89
C ASN A 254 -10.85 -23.51 -4.14
N ILE A 255 -10.77 -22.26 -4.64
CA ILE A 255 -11.44 -21.10 -4.07
C ILE A 255 -12.44 -20.55 -5.07
N LYS A 256 -13.68 -20.48 -4.65
CA LYS A 256 -14.79 -19.93 -5.42
C LYS A 256 -15.43 -18.78 -4.64
N LYS A 257 -16.25 -18.00 -5.33
CA LYS A 257 -16.98 -16.88 -4.72
C LYS A 257 -17.75 -17.29 -3.47
N GLU A 258 -18.41 -18.46 -3.50
CA GLU A 258 -19.20 -18.98 -2.38
C GLU A 258 -18.39 -19.32 -1.14
N HIS A 259 -17.07 -19.56 -1.28
CA HIS A 259 -16.17 -19.72 -0.15
C HIS A 259 -15.83 -18.40 0.55
N LEU A 260 -16.01 -17.27 -0.14
CA LEU A 260 -15.75 -15.93 0.38
C LEU A 260 -17.04 -15.26 0.85
N CYS A 261 -18.09 -15.34 0.03
CA CYS A 261 -19.37 -14.68 0.29
C CYS A 261 -20.41 -15.74 0.57
N THR A 262 -20.84 -15.88 1.80
CA THR A 262 -21.91 -16.81 2.17
C THR A 262 -23.24 -16.31 1.62
N ASN A 263 -23.99 -17.24 0.99
CA ASN A 263 -25.37 -17.00 0.56
C ASN A 263 -26.38 -17.12 1.72
N ASP A 264 -25.95 -16.96 2.97
CA ASP A 264 -26.89 -16.94 4.07
C ASP A 264 -27.91 -15.83 3.82
N SER A 265 -29.13 -16.24 3.60
CA SER A 265 -30.26 -15.42 3.15
C SER A 265 -30.65 -14.27 4.11
N SER A 266 -29.96 -14.16 5.24
CA SER A 266 -30.13 -13.11 6.22
C SER A 266 -29.25 -11.89 5.99
N ASP A 267 -28.20 -11.97 5.18
CA ASP A 267 -27.26 -10.86 4.97
C ASP A 267 -27.14 -10.46 3.49
N SER A 268 -28.17 -9.75 3.00
CA SER A 268 -28.18 -9.15 1.66
C SER A 268 -27.03 -8.19 1.44
N THR A 269 -26.50 -7.58 2.49
CA THR A 269 -25.47 -6.55 2.49
C THR A 269 -24.17 -7.06 1.87
N ASN A 270 -23.72 -8.26 2.22
CA ASN A 270 -22.48 -8.83 1.68
C ASN A 270 -22.55 -9.06 0.16
N LYS A 271 -23.72 -9.50 -0.32
CA LYS A 271 -23.96 -9.70 -1.76
C LYS A 271 -23.93 -8.36 -2.52
N ASP A 272 -24.49 -7.32 -1.94
CA ASP A 272 -24.51 -5.99 -2.54
C ASP A 272 -23.10 -5.40 -2.61
N PHE A 273 -22.30 -5.52 -1.55
CA PHE A 273 -20.89 -5.11 -1.56
C PHE A 273 -20.09 -5.87 -2.62
N TRP A 274 -20.32 -7.19 -2.77
CA TRP A 274 -19.66 -7.97 -3.80
C TRP A 274 -20.01 -7.50 -5.21
N ASN A 275 -21.27 -7.23 -5.48
CA ASN A 275 -21.73 -6.75 -6.78
C ASN A 275 -21.14 -5.37 -7.09
N GLN A 276 -21.10 -4.48 -6.10
CA GLN A 276 -20.49 -3.16 -6.23
C GLN A 276 -18.97 -3.25 -6.48
N ALA A 277 -18.26 -4.09 -5.72
CA ALA A 277 -16.82 -4.30 -5.91
C ALA A 277 -16.51 -4.86 -7.30
N SER A 278 -17.27 -5.85 -7.75
CA SER A 278 -17.10 -6.47 -9.07
C SER A 278 -17.38 -5.48 -10.21
N PHE A 279 -18.40 -4.63 -10.04
CA PHE A 279 -18.70 -3.57 -10.99
C PHE A 279 -17.57 -2.53 -11.04
N LEU A 280 -17.10 -2.09 -9.87
CA LEU A 280 -15.98 -1.14 -9.79
C LEU A 280 -14.71 -1.69 -10.42
N GLU A 281 -14.41 -2.96 -10.21
CA GLU A 281 -13.23 -3.59 -10.85
C GLU A 281 -13.31 -3.49 -12.37
N LEU A 282 -14.44 -3.87 -12.97
CA LEU A 282 -14.64 -3.78 -14.42
C LEU A 282 -14.57 -2.33 -14.93
N TRP A 283 -15.15 -1.40 -14.19
CA TRP A 283 -15.11 0.03 -14.51
C TRP A 283 -13.71 0.61 -14.39
N ASN A 284 -13.02 0.34 -13.28
CA ASN A 284 -11.66 0.80 -13.04
C ASN A 284 -10.69 0.25 -14.09
N ARG A 285 -10.86 -1.01 -14.47
CA ARG A 285 -10.10 -1.65 -15.56
C ARG A 285 -10.29 -0.90 -16.87
N ALA A 286 -11.51 -0.60 -17.25
CA ALA A 286 -11.80 0.13 -18.48
C ALA A 286 -11.22 1.55 -18.46
N CYS A 287 -11.33 2.25 -17.33
CA CYS A 287 -10.75 3.58 -17.13
C CYS A 287 -9.21 3.54 -17.21
N TYR A 288 -8.58 2.57 -16.56
CA TYR A 288 -7.12 2.42 -16.56
C TYR A 288 -6.58 2.14 -17.95
N ILE A 289 -7.18 1.21 -18.70
CA ILE A 289 -6.83 0.91 -20.08
C ILE A 289 -6.97 2.16 -20.95
N LYS A 290 -8.04 2.93 -20.77
CA LYS A 290 -8.24 4.18 -21.51
C LYS A 290 -7.15 5.21 -21.21
N LEU A 291 -6.74 5.36 -19.96
CA LEU A 291 -5.64 6.26 -19.58
C LEU A 291 -4.32 5.83 -20.22
N LEU A 292 -3.97 4.54 -20.16
CA LEU A 292 -2.76 4.02 -20.81
C LEU A 292 -2.75 4.25 -22.32
N ASN A 293 -3.87 4.06 -23.00
CA ASN A 293 -3.98 4.32 -24.43
C ASN A 293 -3.78 5.81 -24.79
N ILE A 294 -4.28 6.73 -23.94
CA ILE A 294 -4.05 8.17 -24.10
C ILE A 294 -2.56 8.50 -23.95
N GLN A 295 -1.86 7.80 -23.07
CA GLN A 295 -0.41 7.95 -22.86
C GLN A 295 0.42 7.24 -23.96
N GLY A 296 -0.20 6.55 -24.91
CA GLY A 296 0.48 5.82 -26.00
C GLY A 296 1.09 4.49 -25.56
N ILE A 297 0.68 3.98 -24.41
CA ILE A 297 1.10 2.68 -23.89
C ILE A 297 0.12 1.62 -24.39
N SER A 298 0.59 0.72 -25.28
CA SER A 298 -0.18 -0.46 -25.70
C SER A 298 -0.06 -1.56 -24.67
N ILE A 299 -1.18 -2.14 -24.25
CA ILE A 299 -1.25 -3.30 -23.35
C ILE A 299 -1.33 -4.58 -24.17
#